data_2dc958f7d4f724d5386ced30899820b2
#
_entry.id   2dc958f7d4f724d5386ced30899820b2
#
_cell.length_a   1.000
_cell.length_b   1.000
_cell.length_c   1.000
_cell.angle_alpha   90.00
_cell.angle_beta   90.00
_cell.angle_gamma   90.00
#
_symmetry.space_group_name_H-M   'P 1'
#
loop_
_entity.id
_entity.type
_entity.pdbx_description
1 polymer ?
#
loop_
_entity_poly.entity_id
_entity_poly.type
_entity_poly.pdbx_seq_one_letter_code
_entity_poly.pdbx_strand_id
1 'polypeptide(L)'
;MQITYHSETIQVHIIRSKRKTVCMSVNKDGSVTVKAPHKYPTEKELVNFVEQKADWILKQRERQQEREDMKLVRRFETDYSFPYLGEERLVEMQPAKKTSISYQDGKIVIKTPVYESLEADYEAPENEEKIEKLQNDLKKWYKKQAYAYVSKRVEFYKDIVGVTVTSVSIKSRKSQWGSCDSNGNLTFSW
;
A
#
# COMPACT_ATOMS: atom_id res chain seq x y z
N MET A 1 0.53 17.99 -21.55
CA MET A 1 -0.50 18.93 -22.04
C MET A 1 -1.46 19.28 -20.89
N GLN A 2 -2.25 20.34 -21.02
CA GLN A 2 -3.23 20.76 -20.04
C GLN A 2 -4.61 20.86 -20.68
N ILE A 3 -5.63 20.48 -19.95
CA ILE A 3 -7.04 20.62 -20.33
C ILE A 3 -7.74 21.37 -19.19
N THR A 4 -8.58 22.35 -19.53
CA THR A 4 -9.39 23.08 -18.54
C THR A 4 -10.82 22.60 -18.61
N TYR A 5 -11.40 22.21 -17.48
CA TYR A 5 -12.78 21.76 -17.35
C TYR A 5 -13.40 22.30 -16.05
N HIS A 6 -14.50 23.05 -16.14
CA HIS A 6 -15.16 23.72 -15.00
C HIS A 6 -14.21 24.48 -14.07
N SER A 7 -13.30 25.28 -14.65
CA SER A 7 -12.26 26.04 -13.93
C SER A 7 -11.15 25.20 -13.30
N GLU A 8 -11.21 23.87 -13.43
CA GLU A 8 -10.17 22.94 -12.97
C GLU A 8 -9.16 22.67 -14.09
N THR A 9 -7.88 22.70 -13.76
CA THR A 9 -6.82 22.35 -14.70
C THR A 9 -6.40 20.90 -14.52
N ILE A 10 -6.50 20.12 -15.60
CA ILE A 10 -6.09 18.72 -15.65
C ILE A 10 -4.78 18.61 -16.41
N GLN A 11 -3.73 18.23 -15.72
CA GLN A 11 -2.43 17.87 -16.35
C GLN A 11 -2.53 16.50 -17.00
N VAL A 12 -2.24 16.39 -18.30
CA VAL A 12 -2.34 15.13 -19.05
C VAL A 12 -1.00 14.71 -19.63
N HIS A 13 -0.57 13.49 -19.32
CA HIS A 13 0.61 12.84 -19.82
C HIS A 13 0.22 11.74 -20.80
N ILE A 14 0.59 11.87 -22.08
CA ILE A 14 0.34 10.85 -23.11
C ILE A 14 1.58 9.98 -23.28
N ILE A 15 1.40 8.67 -23.09
CA ILE A 15 2.46 7.65 -23.27
C ILE A 15 2.04 6.74 -24.41
N ARG A 16 2.85 6.72 -25.48
CA ARG A 16 2.67 5.83 -26.62
C ARG A 16 3.46 4.54 -26.44
N SER A 17 2.83 3.40 -26.69
CA SER A 17 3.46 2.08 -26.54
C SER A 17 2.87 1.03 -27.49
N LYS A 18 3.50 -0.16 -27.55
CA LYS A 18 3.02 -1.32 -28.35
C LYS A 18 1.77 -1.98 -27.71
N ARG A 19 0.71 -1.22 -27.50
CA ARG A 19 -0.56 -1.71 -26.97
C ARG A 19 -1.69 -1.60 -27.99
N LYS A 20 -2.76 -2.34 -27.80
CA LYS A 20 -3.92 -2.34 -28.71
C LYS A 20 -5.08 -1.44 -28.24
N THR A 21 -5.07 -1.03 -26.98
CA THR A 21 -6.17 -0.28 -26.35
C THR A 21 -5.67 1.02 -25.72
N VAL A 22 -6.54 2.01 -25.61
CA VAL A 22 -6.31 3.21 -24.81
C VAL A 22 -6.70 2.91 -23.35
N CYS A 23 -5.91 3.37 -22.40
CA CYS A 23 -6.32 3.38 -21.01
C CYS A 23 -5.89 4.69 -20.36
N MET A 24 -6.67 5.12 -19.40
CA MET A 24 -6.46 6.33 -18.64
C MET A 24 -6.36 5.98 -17.14
N SER A 25 -5.50 6.69 -16.43
CA SER A 25 -5.35 6.58 -14.98
C SER A 25 -5.13 7.96 -14.38
N VAL A 26 -5.72 8.21 -13.22
CA VAL A 26 -5.46 9.38 -12.39
C VAL A 26 -4.30 9.05 -11.46
N ASN A 27 -3.26 9.87 -11.46
CA ASN A 27 -2.07 9.71 -10.62
C ASN A 27 -2.32 10.30 -9.23
N LYS A 28 -1.45 10.01 -8.27
CA LYS A 28 -1.58 10.51 -6.90
C LYS A 28 -1.50 12.03 -6.78
N ASP A 29 -0.76 12.68 -7.67
CA ASP A 29 -0.65 14.15 -7.78
C ASP A 29 -1.84 14.79 -8.49
N GLY A 30 -2.88 14.02 -8.81
CA GLY A 30 -4.05 14.46 -9.55
C GLY A 30 -3.84 14.61 -11.06
N SER A 31 -2.63 14.41 -11.59
CA SER A 31 -2.40 14.38 -13.04
C SER A 31 -3.02 13.12 -13.68
N VAL A 32 -3.22 13.16 -14.98
CA VAL A 32 -3.80 12.05 -15.75
C VAL A 32 -2.76 11.48 -16.70
N THR A 33 -2.56 10.17 -16.66
CA THR A 33 -1.75 9.45 -17.62
C THR A 33 -2.65 8.70 -18.60
N VAL A 34 -2.52 9.02 -19.89
CA VAL A 34 -3.19 8.30 -20.99
C VAL A 34 -2.17 7.45 -21.71
N LYS A 35 -2.35 6.14 -21.67
CA LYS A 35 -1.50 5.18 -22.41
C LYS A 35 -2.25 4.76 -23.67
N ALA A 36 -1.64 4.98 -24.85
CA ALA A 36 -2.25 4.72 -26.14
C ALA A 36 -1.32 3.96 -27.08
N PRO A 37 -1.83 3.32 -28.16
CA PRO A 37 -1.03 2.76 -29.25
C PRO A 37 -0.20 3.83 -29.96
N HIS A 38 0.86 3.41 -30.67
CA HIS A 38 1.78 4.34 -31.34
C HIS A 38 1.12 5.20 -32.43
N LYS A 39 0.25 4.62 -33.26
CA LYS A 39 -0.29 5.29 -34.47
C LYS A 39 -1.66 5.90 -34.27
N TYR A 40 -2.53 5.28 -33.50
CA TYR A 40 -3.94 5.68 -33.35
C TYR A 40 -4.42 5.39 -31.91
N PRO A 41 -5.27 6.23 -31.26
CA PRO A 41 -5.87 7.48 -31.78
C PRO A 41 -4.86 8.65 -31.91
N THR A 42 -5.25 9.67 -32.69
CA THR A 42 -4.52 10.93 -32.78
C THR A 42 -4.49 11.67 -31.45
N GLU A 43 -3.62 12.67 -31.31
CA GLU A 43 -3.54 13.45 -30.08
C GLU A 43 -4.85 14.20 -29.80
N LYS A 44 -5.48 14.76 -30.84
CA LYS A 44 -6.78 15.44 -30.74
C LYS A 44 -7.89 14.51 -30.23
N GLU A 45 -7.92 13.28 -30.71
CA GLU A 45 -8.90 12.28 -30.25
C GLU A 45 -8.64 11.84 -28.79
N LEU A 46 -7.38 11.79 -28.37
CA LEU A 46 -7.04 11.53 -26.97
C LEU A 46 -7.41 12.69 -26.05
N VAL A 47 -7.30 13.94 -26.52
CA VAL A 47 -7.78 15.12 -25.79
C VAL A 47 -9.29 15.02 -25.59
N ASN A 48 -10.05 14.84 -26.68
CA ASN A 48 -11.50 14.69 -26.62
C ASN A 48 -11.92 13.53 -25.69
N PHE A 49 -11.16 12.42 -25.71
CA PHE A 49 -11.41 11.28 -24.80
C PHE A 49 -11.24 11.67 -23.33
N VAL A 50 -10.21 12.47 -22.99
CA VAL A 50 -9.98 12.96 -21.62
C VAL A 50 -11.08 13.96 -21.23
N GLU A 51 -11.46 14.88 -22.11
CA GLU A 51 -12.52 15.85 -21.86
C GLU A 51 -13.87 15.17 -21.57
N GLN A 52 -14.24 14.15 -22.37
CA GLN A 52 -15.46 13.35 -22.13
C GLN A 52 -15.43 12.60 -20.78
N LYS A 53 -14.27 12.41 -20.20
CA LYS A 53 -14.07 11.73 -18.90
C LYS A 53 -13.71 12.69 -17.76
N ALA A 54 -13.81 14.00 -17.98
CA ALA A 54 -13.39 14.99 -17.00
C ALA A 54 -14.14 14.85 -15.67
N ASP A 55 -15.45 14.66 -15.67
CA ASP A 55 -16.24 14.39 -14.44
C ASP A 55 -15.74 13.15 -13.69
N TRP A 56 -15.43 12.09 -14.42
CA TRP A 56 -14.87 10.89 -13.79
C TRP A 56 -13.49 11.16 -13.19
N ILE A 57 -12.65 11.96 -13.86
CA ILE A 57 -11.32 12.35 -13.35
C ILE A 57 -11.46 13.14 -12.05
N LEU A 58 -12.35 14.14 -12.01
CA LEU A 58 -12.59 14.94 -10.82
C LEU A 58 -13.10 14.09 -9.65
N LYS A 59 -14.07 13.20 -9.89
CA LYS A 59 -14.54 12.23 -8.88
C LYS A 59 -13.44 11.29 -8.39
N GLN A 60 -12.48 10.90 -9.24
CA GLN A 60 -11.34 10.10 -8.79
C GLN A 60 -10.35 10.89 -7.94
N ARG A 61 -10.12 12.17 -8.26
CA ARG A 61 -9.31 13.09 -7.44
C ARG A 61 -9.92 13.27 -6.05
N GLU A 62 -11.21 13.57 -6.00
CA GLU A 62 -11.96 13.72 -4.75
C GLU A 62 -11.86 12.46 -3.89
N ARG A 63 -12.13 11.28 -4.45
CA ARG A 63 -11.98 10.00 -3.74
C ARG A 63 -10.55 9.70 -3.28
N GLN A 64 -9.54 10.17 -4.03
CA GLN A 64 -8.15 10.02 -3.62
C GLN A 64 -7.86 10.95 -2.44
N GLN A 65 -8.34 12.19 -2.48
CA GLN A 65 -8.18 13.15 -1.39
C GLN A 65 -8.88 12.65 -0.12
N GLU A 66 -10.13 12.23 -0.20
CA GLU A 66 -10.87 11.62 0.92
C GLU A 66 -10.12 10.44 1.56
N ARG A 67 -9.47 9.59 0.72
CA ARG A 67 -8.66 8.48 1.23
C ARG A 67 -7.38 8.94 1.91
N GLU A 68 -6.74 9.98 1.41
CA GLU A 68 -5.57 10.56 2.08
C GLU A 68 -5.97 11.24 3.39
N ASP A 69 -7.08 11.98 3.41
CA ASP A 69 -7.60 12.66 4.61
C ASP A 69 -8.06 11.66 5.68
N MET A 70 -8.59 10.49 5.25
CA MET A 70 -8.96 9.38 6.16
C MET A 70 -7.78 8.51 6.60
N LYS A 71 -6.57 8.76 6.10
CA LYS A 71 -5.41 8.01 6.59
C LYS A 71 -5.14 8.34 8.05
N LEU A 72 -5.32 7.34 8.88
CA LEU A 72 -4.91 7.41 10.28
C LEU A 72 -3.41 7.72 10.35
N VAL A 73 -3.07 8.79 11.05
CA VAL A 73 -1.68 9.06 11.42
C VAL A 73 -1.27 7.95 12.39
N ARG A 74 -0.32 7.10 11.99
CA ARG A 74 0.18 6.01 12.81
C ARG A 74 1.56 6.37 13.32
N ARG A 75 1.67 6.49 14.65
CA ARG A 75 2.91 6.83 15.33
C ARG A 75 3.39 5.65 16.15
N PHE A 76 4.70 5.60 16.39
CA PHE A 76 5.32 4.67 17.34
C PHE A 76 5.30 5.29 18.74
N GLU A 77 4.09 5.47 19.24
CA GLU A 77 3.81 6.02 20.57
C GLU A 77 2.79 5.10 21.26
N THR A 78 2.82 5.09 22.58
CA THR A 78 1.80 4.39 23.37
C THR A 78 0.41 4.97 23.08
N ASP A 79 -0.61 4.11 23.07
CA ASP A 79 -2.01 4.42 22.73
C ASP A 79 -2.33 4.67 21.26
N TYR A 80 -1.35 4.77 20.38
CA TYR A 80 -1.62 4.65 18.94
C TYR A 80 -1.90 3.20 18.56
N SER A 81 -2.55 2.98 17.42
CA SER A 81 -2.90 1.65 16.96
C SER A 81 -2.31 1.30 15.60
N PHE A 82 -2.11 0.01 15.40
CA PHE A 82 -1.77 -0.56 14.11
C PHE A 82 -2.70 -1.75 13.81
N PRO A 83 -3.08 -1.96 12.52
CA PRO A 83 -3.97 -3.06 12.16
C PRO A 83 -3.27 -4.41 12.33
N TYR A 84 -3.93 -5.35 12.98
CA TYR A 84 -3.45 -6.73 13.07
C TYR A 84 -4.61 -7.72 13.10
N LEU A 85 -4.63 -8.66 12.17
CA LEU A 85 -5.70 -9.68 12.02
C LEU A 85 -7.11 -9.08 11.92
N GLY A 86 -7.26 -7.98 11.17
CA GLY A 86 -8.56 -7.35 10.93
C GLY A 86 -9.05 -6.38 11.99
N GLU A 87 -8.26 -6.14 13.04
CA GLU A 87 -8.60 -5.22 14.13
C GLU A 87 -7.47 -4.20 14.34
N GLU A 88 -7.82 -3.01 14.81
CA GLU A 88 -6.83 -2.05 15.30
C GLU A 88 -6.35 -2.49 16.70
N ARG A 89 -5.04 -2.63 16.85
CA ARG A 89 -4.40 -3.06 18.11
C ARG A 89 -3.54 -1.94 18.66
N LEU A 90 -3.74 -1.61 19.91
CA LEU A 90 -2.95 -0.60 20.59
C LEU A 90 -1.47 -0.97 20.60
N VAL A 91 -0.64 0.04 20.51
CA VAL A 91 0.81 -0.07 20.63
C VAL A 91 1.20 0.14 22.10
N GLU A 92 2.12 -0.67 22.57
CA GLU A 92 2.81 -0.47 23.83
C GLU A 92 4.30 -0.37 23.54
N MET A 93 4.87 0.79 23.79
CA MET A 93 6.30 1.07 23.61
C MET A 93 7.07 0.79 24.91
N GLN A 94 8.22 0.18 24.80
CA GLN A 94 9.07 -0.12 25.96
C GLN A 94 10.56 0.12 25.62
N PRO A 95 11.37 0.62 26.59
CA PRO A 95 12.81 0.75 26.39
C PRO A 95 13.49 -0.63 26.33
N ALA A 96 14.47 -0.79 25.45
CA ALA A 96 15.26 -2.01 25.35
C ALA A 96 16.59 -1.78 24.61
N LYS A 97 17.57 -2.66 24.83
CA LYS A 97 18.87 -2.59 24.13
C LYS A 97 18.78 -2.94 22.63
N LYS A 98 17.75 -3.68 22.20
CA LYS A 98 17.56 -4.09 20.81
C LYS A 98 16.08 -3.99 20.45
N THR A 99 15.80 -3.61 19.21
CA THR A 99 14.41 -3.57 18.71
C THR A 99 13.86 -4.99 18.59
N SER A 100 12.68 -5.19 19.16
CA SER A 100 11.86 -6.39 18.98
C SER A 100 10.38 -6.02 18.98
N ILE A 101 9.60 -6.72 18.17
CA ILE A 101 8.16 -6.49 18.03
C ILE A 101 7.46 -7.81 18.26
N SER A 102 6.44 -7.79 19.10
CA SER A 102 5.62 -8.97 19.44
C SER A 102 4.15 -8.58 19.58
N TYR A 103 3.28 -9.57 19.52
CA TYR A 103 1.86 -9.42 19.86
C TYR A 103 1.61 -10.16 21.15
N GLN A 104 1.17 -9.45 22.19
CA GLN A 104 0.93 -9.97 23.53
C GLN A 104 -0.29 -9.25 24.14
N ASP A 105 -1.13 -9.98 24.81
CA ASP A 105 -2.28 -9.46 25.59
C ASP A 105 -3.16 -8.45 24.79
N GLY A 106 -3.35 -8.74 23.49
CA GLY A 106 -4.17 -7.89 22.62
C GLY A 106 -3.48 -6.64 22.09
N LYS A 107 -2.20 -6.44 22.40
CA LYS A 107 -1.41 -5.26 21.99
C LYS A 107 -0.21 -5.63 21.12
N ILE A 108 0.25 -4.69 20.33
CA ILE A 108 1.54 -4.76 19.63
C ILE A 108 2.59 -4.13 20.55
N VAL A 109 3.44 -4.96 21.13
CA VAL A 109 4.51 -4.52 22.04
C VAL A 109 5.78 -4.28 21.22
N ILE A 110 6.28 -3.04 21.24
CA ILE A 110 7.49 -2.61 20.54
C ILE A 110 8.53 -2.24 21.57
N LYS A 111 9.55 -3.07 21.72
CA LYS A 111 10.72 -2.80 22.56
C LYS A 111 11.84 -2.22 21.69
N THR A 112 12.40 -1.08 22.08
CA THR A 112 13.36 -0.39 21.21
C THR A 112 14.33 0.49 22.00
N PRO A 113 15.61 0.64 21.56
CA PRO A 113 16.56 1.56 22.17
C PRO A 113 16.26 3.04 21.92
N VAL A 114 15.35 3.34 20.97
CA VAL A 114 14.98 4.72 20.62
C VAL A 114 13.75 5.21 21.37
N TYR A 115 13.23 4.43 22.32
CA TYR A 115 12.03 4.75 23.10
C TYR A 115 12.08 6.15 23.73
N GLU A 116 13.11 6.43 24.53
CA GLU A 116 13.25 7.70 25.25
C GLU A 116 13.35 8.90 24.32
N SER A 117 14.02 8.72 23.17
CA SER A 117 14.16 9.78 22.16
C SER A 117 12.83 10.10 21.49
N LEU A 118 11.98 9.11 21.21
CA LEU A 118 10.65 9.31 20.61
C LEU A 118 9.66 9.86 21.62
N GLU A 119 9.74 9.47 22.88
CA GLU A 119 8.90 10.04 23.95
C GLU A 119 9.23 11.51 24.25
N ALA A 120 10.52 11.88 24.16
CA ALA A 120 10.94 13.25 24.42
C ALA A 120 10.44 14.22 23.34
N ASP A 121 10.63 13.88 22.06
CA ASP A 121 10.14 14.66 20.93
C ASP A 121 10.06 13.77 19.68
N TYR A 122 8.84 13.33 19.36
CA TYR A 122 8.60 12.47 18.18
C TYR A 122 8.95 13.16 16.86
N GLU A 123 8.70 14.46 16.75
CA GLU A 123 8.88 15.25 15.53
C GLU A 123 10.32 15.77 15.33
N ALA A 124 11.22 15.51 16.29
CA ALA A 124 12.60 15.95 16.18
C ALA A 124 13.25 15.39 14.89
N PRO A 125 13.98 16.21 14.11
CA PRO A 125 14.59 15.79 12.84
C PRO A 125 15.52 14.58 12.98
N GLU A 126 16.21 14.44 14.09
CA GLU A 126 17.10 13.30 14.38
C GLU A 126 16.33 11.99 14.61
N ASN A 127 15.01 12.05 14.77
CA ASN A 127 14.17 10.87 14.95
C ASN A 127 13.62 10.33 13.63
N GLU A 128 13.70 11.06 12.52
CA GLU A 128 13.19 10.64 11.22
C GLU A 128 13.79 9.30 10.76
N GLU A 129 15.13 9.17 10.79
CA GLU A 129 15.82 7.93 10.43
C GLU A 129 15.46 6.77 11.38
N LYS A 130 15.33 7.07 12.68
CA LYS A 130 14.96 6.09 13.71
C LYS A 130 13.53 5.59 13.48
N ILE A 131 12.60 6.48 13.14
CA ILE A 131 11.20 6.14 12.81
C ILE A 131 11.14 5.29 11.54
N GLU A 132 11.88 5.65 10.48
CA GLU A 132 11.95 4.86 9.26
C GLU A 132 12.46 3.44 9.54
N LYS A 133 13.48 3.31 10.37
CA LYS A 133 14.02 2.01 10.80
C LYS A 133 12.95 1.19 11.55
N LEU A 134 12.22 1.79 12.48
CA LEU A 134 11.11 1.12 13.18
C LEU A 134 10.01 0.70 12.22
N GLN A 135 9.64 1.54 11.25
CA GLN A 135 8.67 1.18 10.20
C GLN A 135 9.14 -0.03 9.40
N ASN A 136 10.42 -0.10 9.06
CA ASN A 136 10.98 -1.23 8.33
C ASN A 136 11.00 -2.51 9.18
N ASP A 137 11.27 -2.41 10.46
CA ASP A 137 11.24 -3.54 11.39
C ASP A 137 9.79 -4.01 11.63
N LEU A 138 8.83 -3.11 11.74
CA LEU A 138 7.40 -3.44 11.79
C LEU A 138 6.93 -4.16 10.51
N LYS A 139 7.34 -3.69 9.32
CA LYS A 139 7.05 -4.38 8.04
C LYS A 139 7.61 -5.80 8.00
N LYS A 140 8.84 -6.01 8.52
CA LYS A 140 9.44 -7.35 8.62
C LYS A 140 8.65 -8.24 9.58
N TRP A 141 8.24 -7.69 10.72
CA TRP A 141 7.43 -8.40 11.69
C TRP A 141 6.08 -8.82 11.10
N TYR A 142 5.35 -7.91 10.43
CA TYR A 142 4.10 -8.24 9.75
C TYR A 142 4.27 -9.34 8.71
N LYS A 143 5.30 -9.28 7.88
CA LYS A 143 5.58 -10.33 6.89
C LYS A 143 5.82 -11.69 7.55
N LYS A 144 6.53 -11.71 8.67
CA LYS A 144 6.76 -12.94 9.45
C LYS A 144 5.47 -13.50 10.03
N GLN A 145 4.62 -12.64 10.61
CA GLN A 145 3.31 -13.04 11.13
C GLN A 145 2.39 -13.55 10.01
N ALA A 146 2.32 -12.81 8.89
CA ALA A 146 1.54 -13.23 7.73
C ALA A 146 2.00 -14.58 7.18
N TYR A 147 3.30 -14.80 7.06
CA TYR A 147 3.84 -16.10 6.64
C TYR A 147 3.42 -17.22 7.58
N ALA A 148 3.57 -17.04 8.89
CA ALA A 148 3.23 -18.06 9.87
C ALA A 148 1.72 -18.37 9.87
N TYR A 149 0.87 -17.35 9.77
CA TYR A 149 -0.58 -17.51 9.72
C TYR A 149 -1.03 -18.17 8.41
N VAL A 150 -0.61 -17.62 7.26
CA VAL A 150 -1.00 -18.12 5.93
C VAL A 150 -0.52 -19.53 5.70
N SER A 151 0.73 -19.88 6.09
CA SER A 151 1.24 -21.24 5.94
C SER A 151 0.40 -22.26 6.67
N LYS A 152 -0.06 -21.96 7.90
CA LYS A 152 -0.98 -22.84 8.63
C LYS A 152 -2.33 -23.00 7.91
N ARG A 153 -2.85 -21.92 7.34
CA ARG A 153 -4.12 -21.96 6.59
C ARG A 153 -3.97 -22.73 5.29
N VAL A 154 -2.88 -22.55 4.56
CA VAL A 154 -2.56 -23.30 3.33
C VAL A 154 -2.46 -24.79 3.65
N GLU A 155 -1.74 -25.15 4.70
CA GLU A 155 -1.59 -26.56 5.13
C GLU A 155 -2.95 -27.18 5.44
N PHE A 156 -3.84 -26.47 6.12
CA PHE A 156 -5.19 -26.93 6.42
C PHE A 156 -6.07 -27.11 5.16
N TYR A 157 -6.00 -26.16 4.22
CA TYR A 157 -6.89 -26.17 3.07
C TYR A 157 -6.41 -26.98 1.87
N LYS A 158 -5.10 -27.22 1.71
CA LYS A 158 -4.56 -27.98 0.56
C LYS A 158 -5.20 -29.34 0.41
N ASP A 159 -5.44 -30.04 1.52
CA ASP A 159 -6.03 -31.39 1.51
C ASP A 159 -7.54 -31.33 1.21
N ILE A 160 -8.25 -30.31 1.72
CA ILE A 160 -9.68 -30.08 1.43
C ILE A 160 -9.91 -29.77 -0.05
N VAL A 161 -9.04 -28.97 -0.64
CA VAL A 161 -9.10 -28.60 -2.06
C VAL A 161 -8.54 -29.68 -2.97
N GLY A 162 -7.74 -30.60 -2.44
CA GLY A 162 -7.11 -31.69 -3.19
C GLY A 162 -5.97 -31.24 -4.11
N VAL A 163 -5.17 -30.25 -3.66
CA VAL A 163 -4.06 -29.68 -4.45
C VAL A 163 -2.73 -29.80 -3.75
N THR A 164 -1.65 -29.84 -4.55
CA THR A 164 -0.28 -29.78 -4.04
C THR A 164 0.21 -28.35 -4.06
N VAL A 165 0.73 -27.88 -2.93
CA VAL A 165 1.36 -26.56 -2.79
C VAL A 165 2.87 -26.74 -2.72
N THR A 166 3.60 -26.11 -3.64
CA THR A 166 5.06 -26.20 -3.74
C THR A 166 5.74 -25.19 -2.81
N SER A 167 5.24 -23.96 -2.76
CA SER A 167 5.79 -22.93 -1.90
C SER A 167 4.75 -21.88 -1.51
N VAL A 168 5.00 -21.23 -0.37
CA VAL A 168 4.23 -20.06 0.10
C VAL A 168 5.18 -18.88 0.26
N SER A 169 4.81 -17.74 -0.27
CA SER A 169 5.58 -16.50 -0.14
C SER A 169 4.70 -15.30 0.23
N ILE A 170 5.25 -14.38 0.99
CA ILE A 170 4.58 -13.13 1.39
C ILE A 170 5.29 -11.95 0.73
N LYS A 171 4.54 -11.15 -0.03
CA LYS A 171 5.06 -9.99 -0.76
C LYS A 171 4.18 -8.76 -0.52
N SER A 172 4.74 -7.57 -0.72
CA SER A 172 3.96 -6.33 -0.78
C SER A 172 3.40 -6.19 -2.20
N ARG A 173 2.08 -6.28 -2.36
CA ARG A 173 1.40 -6.11 -3.65
C ARG A 173 0.39 -4.98 -3.57
N LYS A 174 0.25 -4.20 -4.66
CA LYS A 174 -0.65 -3.03 -4.71
C LYS A 174 -2.04 -3.38 -5.25
N SER A 175 -2.18 -4.44 -6.05
CA SER A 175 -3.39 -4.71 -6.83
C SER A 175 -3.90 -6.16 -6.71
N GLN A 176 -3.23 -7.01 -5.96
CA GLN A 176 -3.60 -8.41 -5.83
C GLN A 176 -3.47 -8.87 -4.38
N TRP A 177 -4.48 -9.56 -3.87
CA TRP A 177 -4.43 -10.22 -2.56
C TRP A 177 -3.49 -11.41 -2.54
N GLY A 178 -3.42 -12.12 -3.66
CA GLY A 178 -2.54 -13.25 -3.84
C GLY A 178 -2.53 -13.74 -5.29
N SER A 179 -1.70 -14.74 -5.56
CA SER A 179 -1.63 -15.44 -6.83
C SER A 179 -1.17 -16.89 -6.63
N CYS A 180 -1.61 -17.78 -7.51
CA CYS A 180 -1.12 -19.12 -7.65
C CYS A 180 -0.57 -19.29 -9.07
N ASP A 181 0.60 -19.87 -9.24
CA ASP A 181 1.12 -20.23 -10.54
C ASP A 181 0.85 -21.71 -10.88
N SER A 182 1.15 -22.10 -12.13
CA SER A 182 0.95 -23.48 -12.62
C SER A 182 1.81 -24.53 -11.90
N ASN A 183 2.85 -24.09 -11.18
CA ASN A 183 3.73 -24.99 -10.42
C ASN A 183 3.30 -25.13 -8.95
N GLY A 184 2.16 -24.57 -8.56
CA GLY A 184 1.66 -24.61 -7.18
C GLY A 184 2.38 -23.64 -6.22
N ASN A 185 3.07 -22.61 -6.73
CA ASN A 185 3.65 -21.58 -5.88
C ASN A 185 2.59 -20.53 -5.53
N LEU A 186 2.35 -20.36 -4.25
CA LEU A 186 1.41 -19.37 -3.72
C LEU A 186 2.16 -18.11 -3.28
N THR A 187 1.64 -16.95 -3.67
CA THR A 187 2.11 -15.66 -3.17
C THR A 187 0.92 -14.91 -2.58
N PHE A 188 1.06 -14.37 -1.38
CA PHE A 188 0.05 -13.56 -0.71
C PHE A 188 0.55 -12.15 -0.42
N SER A 189 -0.36 -11.17 -0.42
CA SER A 189 -0.10 -9.83 0.10
C SER A 189 -0.31 -9.81 1.62
N TRP A 190 0.52 -9.05 2.32
CA TRP A 190 0.37 -8.80 3.76
C TRP A 190 -0.23 -7.43 3.98
#